data_56cc237a512bf64082cd4f09ea13e3b2
#
_entry.id   56cc237a512bf64082cd4f09ea13e3b2
#
_cell.length_a   1.000
_cell.length_b   1.000
_cell.length_c   1.000
_cell.angle_alpha   90.00
_cell.angle_beta   90.00
_cell.angle_gamma   90.00
#
_symmetry.space_group_name_H-M   'P 1'
#
loop_
_entity.id
_entity.type
_entity.pdbx_description
1 polymer ?
#
loop_
_entity_poly.entity_id
_entity_poly.type
_entity_poly.pdbx_seq_one_letter_code
_entity_poly.pdbx_strand_id
1 'polypeptide(L)'
;VCETGLERLYDNLSGSVSGDFGEYPALEFKQEYRPADEIDLSSWCEEAIETDPYLWYLKNSVDDADFKLQTYEYNVGGKSYELTQMDLTKARINYNGVKANLKKEIYSRYRQLKQIEYNIEMRKEQKESLSANIDTMRTLYDAGVQSKQALEEILEKEREVSFQLLTLNNSHSQLRAILEKPYLAPTYMTVTQ
;
A
#
# COMPACT_ATOMS: atom_id res chain seq x y z
N VAL A 1 -0.94 6.83 -22.09
CA VAL A 1 -0.38 7.69 -21.03
C VAL A 1 0.69 6.94 -20.23
N CYS A 2 0.53 5.61 -19.96
CA CYS A 2 1.56 4.80 -19.30
C CYS A 2 2.75 4.48 -20.22
N GLU A 3 2.52 4.22 -21.51
CA GLU A 3 3.57 3.95 -22.49
C GLU A 3 4.55 5.12 -22.61
N THR A 4 4.04 6.36 -22.76
CA THR A 4 4.88 7.56 -22.85
C THR A 4 5.71 7.84 -21.60
N GLY A 5 5.26 7.40 -20.42
CA GLY A 5 6.02 7.52 -19.15
C GLY A 5 7.17 6.50 -19.08
N LEU A 6 6.94 5.27 -19.54
CA LEU A 6 7.94 4.22 -19.61
C LEU A 6 8.99 4.50 -20.69
N GLU A 7 8.59 4.99 -21.86
CA GLU A 7 9.49 5.42 -22.92
C GLU A 7 10.43 6.52 -22.43
N ARG A 8 9.92 7.56 -21.74
CA ARG A 8 10.76 8.63 -21.16
C ARG A 8 11.71 8.13 -20.07
N LEU A 9 11.30 7.17 -19.24
CA LEU A 9 12.17 6.55 -18.24
C LEU A 9 13.27 5.72 -18.90
N TYR A 10 12.95 5.02 -19.98
CA TYR A 10 13.90 4.23 -20.75
C TYR A 10 14.89 5.12 -21.51
N ASP A 11 14.41 6.20 -22.12
CA ASP A 11 15.24 7.20 -22.79
C ASP A 11 16.21 7.90 -21.82
N ASN A 12 15.75 8.22 -20.61
CA ASN A 12 16.61 8.78 -19.55
C ASN A 12 17.65 7.78 -19.03
N LEU A 13 17.30 6.50 -18.92
CA LEU A 13 18.22 5.44 -18.52
C LEU A 13 19.21 5.10 -19.64
N SER A 14 18.77 5.04 -20.89
CA SER A 14 19.63 4.77 -22.05
C SER A 14 20.59 5.94 -22.35
N GLY A 15 20.16 7.18 -22.09
CA GLY A 15 21.03 8.37 -22.20
C GLY A 15 22.10 8.47 -21.11
N SER A 16 21.90 7.81 -19.96
CA SER A 16 22.88 7.81 -18.86
C SER A 16 23.84 6.61 -18.86
N VAL A 17 23.50 5.54 -19.57
CA VAL A 17 24.34 4.33 -19.71
C VAL A 17 24.54 4.07 -21.19
N SER A 18 25.75 4.28 -21.69
CA SER A 18 26.09 4.01 -23.11
C SER A 18 26.07 2.50 -23.38
N GLY A 19 24.89 1.96 -23.69
CA GLY A 19 24.65 0.56 -24.04
C GLY A 19 23.48 0.45 -25.03
N ASP A 20 23.59 -0.45 -25.99
CA ASP A 20 22.48 -0.83 -26.88
C ASP A 20 21.55 -1.77 -26.09
N PHE A 21 20.43 -1.23 -25.61
CA PHE A 21 19.47 -1.97 -24.79
C PHE A 21 18.41 -2.74 -25.61
N GLY A 22 18.63 -3.01 -26.88
CA GLY A 22 17.74 -3.83 -27.69
C GLY A 22 16.26 -3.37 -27.69
N GLU A 23 15.37 -4.20 -28.23
CA GLU A 23 13.93 -3.96 -28.17
C GLU A 23 13.44 -3.92 -26.71
N TYR A 24 12.58 -2.94 -26.38
CA TYR A 24 11.95 -2.80 -25.05
C TYR A 24 11.33 -4.11 -24.62
N PRO A 25 11.73 -4.70 -23.49
CA PRO A 25 11.04 -5.87 -22.99
C PRO A 25 9.58 -5.49 -22.75
N ALA A 26 8.66 -6.21 -23.37
CA ALA A 26 7.25 -6.06 -23.06
C ALA A 26 7.06 -6.42 -21.58
N LEU A 27 7.00 -5.40 -20.73
CA LEU A 27 6.66 -5.57 -19.33
C LEU A 27 5.19 -6.01 -19.27
N GLU A 28 4.96 -7.30 -19.40
CA GLU A 28 3.68 -7.88 -19.03
C GLU A 28 3.53 -7.73 -17.51
N PHE A 29 2.93 -6.64 -17.09
CA PHE A 29 2.43 -6.52 -15.71
C PHE A 29 1.24 -7.48 -15.56
N LYS A 30 1.54 -8.74 -15.33
CA LYS A 30 0.56 -9.68 -14.78
C LYS A 30 0.33 -9.30 -13.33
N GLN A 31 -0.59 -8.38 -13.13
CA GLN A 31 -1.07 -8.00 -11.82
C GLN A 31 -1.92 -9.15 -11.30
N GLU A 32 -1.29 -10.06 -10.56
CA GLU A 32 -1.94 -11.19 -9.94
C GLU A 32 -2.81 -10.66 -8.80
N TYR A 33 -4.13 -10.64 -9.01
CA TYR A 33 -5.08 -10.27 -7.96
C TYR A 33 -5.06 -11.36 -6.89
N ARG A 34 -4.64 -10.99 -5.67
CA ARG A 34 -4.62 -11.87 -4.50
C ARG A 34 -5.55 -11.30 -3.44
N PRO A 35 -6.66 -11.97 -3.11
CA PRO A 35 -7.62 -11.47 -2.15
C PRO A 35 -7.03 -11.34 -0.74
N ALA A 36 -7.60 -10.43 0.05
CA ALA A 36 -7.18 -10.19 1.42
C ALA A 36 -7.55 -11.33 2.39
N ASP A 37 -8.48 -12.21 2.02
CA ASP A 37 -8.88 -13.37 2.84
C ASP A 37 -7.76 -14.40 3.01
N GLU A 38 -6.73 -14.37 2.15
CA GLU A 38 -5.52 -15.19 2.28
C GLU A 38 -4.53 -14.65 3.33
N ILE A 39 -4.80 -13.46 3.90
CA ILE A 39 -3.91 -12.79 4.84
C ILE A 39 -4.23 -13.23 6.27
N ASP A 40 -3.29 -13.93 6.91
CA ASP A 40 -3.28 -14.03 8.38
C ASP A 40 -2.77 -12.72 8.99
N LEU A 41 -3.73 -11.85 9.32
CA LEU A 41 -3.45 -10.52 9.83
C LEU A 41 -2.67 -10.53 11.16
N SER A 42 -2.84 -11.58 11.98
CA SER A 42 -2.11 -11.71 13.24
C SER A 42 -0.64 -11.99 12.99
N SER A 43 -0.35 -12.96 12.12
CA SER A 43 1.01 -13.32 11.72
C SER A 43 1.72 -12.13 11.04
N TRP A 44 1.02 -11.43 10.16
CA TRP A 44 1.59 -10.24 9.51
C TRP A 44 1.89 -9.09 10.47
N CYS A 45 1.05 -8.89 11.49
CA CYS A 45 1.33 -7.90 12.53
C CYS A 45 2.57 -8.26 13.35
N GLU A 46 2.77 -9.53 13.66
CA GLU A 46 3.95 -9.99 14.40
C GLU A 46 5.22 -9.86 13.58
N GLU A 47 5.19 -10.33 12.34
CA GLU A 47 6.30 -10.20 11.39
C GLU A 47 6.69 -8.73 11.14
N ALA A 48 5.70 -7.86 10.95
CA ALA A 48 5.94 -6.43 10.78
C ALA A 48 6.61 -5.79 12.00
N ILE A 49 6.24 -6.20 13.21
CA ILE A 49 6.86 -5.70 14.46
C ILE A 49 8.31 -6.17 14.58
N GLU A 50 8.59 -7.40 14.18
CA GLU A 50 9.93 -7.98 14.28
C GLU A 50 10.88 -7.45 13.21
N THR A 51 10.37 -7.17 12.02
CA THR A 51 11.17 -6.76 10.87
C THR A 51 11.27 -5.23 10.68
N ASP A 52 10.48 -4.46 11.43
CA ASP A 52 10.45 -3.00 11.30
C ASP A 52 11.75 -2.35 11.81
N PRO A 53 12.50 -1.61 10.96
CA PRO A 53 13.79 -1.03 11.35
C PRO A 53 13.68 0.04 12.45
N TYR A 54 12.54 0.77 12.47
CA TYR A 54 12.34 1.83 13.44
C TYR A 54 11.99 1.26 14.83
N LEU A 55 11.17 0.22 14.88
CA LEU A 55 10.89 -0.50 16.13
C LEU A 55 12.14 -1.19 16.67
N TRP A 56 12.97 -1.74 15.80
CA TRP A 56 14.27 -2.28 16.20
C TRP A 56 15.16 -1.20 16.84
N TYR A 57 15.26 -0.01 16.23
CA TYR A 57 15.99 1.13 16.81
C TYR A 57 15.44 1.54 18.18
N LEU A 58 14.10 1.64 18.30
CA LEU A 58 13.48 2.00 19.58
C LEU A 58 13.68 0.93 20.66
N LYS A 59 13.66 -0.35 20.29
CA LYS A 59 13.97 -1.45 21.20
C LYS A 59 15.39 -1.35 21.72
N ASN A 60 16.37 -1.13 20.85
CA ASN A 60 17.75 -0.90 21.27
C ASN A 60 17.90 0.32 22.20
N SER A 61 17.11 1.38 21.98
CA SER A 61 17.08 2.54 22.87
C SER A 61 16.54 2.21 24.26
N VAL A 62 15.57 1.28 24.35
CA VAL A 62 15.07 0.76 25.64
C VAL A 62 16.15 -0.06 26.34
N ASP A 63 16.81 -0.96 25.61
CA ASP A 63 17.86 -1.83 26.15
C ASP A 63 19.08 -1.01 26.64
N ASP A 64 19.48 0.03 25.92
CA ASP A 64 20.53 0.98 26.33
C ASP A 64 20.13 1.77 27.59
N ALA A 65 18.90 2.24 27.67
CA ALA A 65 18.42 2.94 28.87
C ALA A 65 18.31 1.99 30.09
N ASP A 66 17.91 0.73 29.88
CA ASP A 66 17.86 -0.29 30.92
C ASP A 66 19.28 -0.64 31.42
N PHE A 67 20.22 -0.85 30.51
CA PHE A 67 21.62 -1.08 30.83
C PHE A 67 22.22 0.08 31.66
N LYS A 68 21.97 1.33 31.26
CA LYS A 68 22.42 2.53 32.00
C LYS A 68 21.82 2.62 33.40
N LEU A 69 20.58 2.14 33.60
CA LEU A 69 19.97 2.10 34.92
C LEU A 69 20.54 0.97 35.77
N GLN A 70 20.80 -0.21 35.20
CA GLN A 70 21.40 -1.35 35.91
C GLN A 70 22.84 -1.11 36.33
N THR A 71 23.58 -0.36 35.51
CA THR A 71 25.01 0.00 35.77
C THR A 71 25.15 1.39 36.36
N TYR A 72 24.08 1.95 36.94
CA TYR A 72 24.11 3.28 37.50
C TYR A 72 25.10 3.40 38.67
N GLU A 73 26.04 4.30 38.54
CA GLU A 73 26.95 4.69 39.64
C GLU A 73 26.72 6.17 39.96
N TYR A 74 26.62 6.46 41.27
CA TYR A 74 26.51 7.85 41.71
C TYR A 74 27.76 8.62 41.37
N ASN A 75 27.61 9.72 40.62
CA ASN A 75 28.70 10.60 40.26
C ASN A 75 28.29 12.05 40.52
N VAL A 76 29.16 12.81 41.26
CA VAL A 76 28.89 14.20 41.59
C VAL A 76 28.84 15.03 40.31
N GLY A 77 27.71 15.68 40.05
CA GLY A 77 27.47 16.43 38.82
C GLY A 77 26.92 15.60 37.64
N GLY A 78 26.76 14.27 37.82
CA GLY A 78 26.12 13.39 36.87
C GLY A 78 24.59 13.41 36.96
N LYS A 79 23.94 12.63 36.08
CA LYS A 79 22.48 12.44 36.07
C LYS A 79 22.05 11.69 37.33
N SER A 80 20.92 12.08 37.96
CA SER A 80 20.41 11.35 39.13
C SER A 80 19.83 10.00 38.73
N TYR A 81 19.75 9.05 39.69
CA TYR A 81 19.11 7.75 39.49
C TYR A 81 17.66 7.90 39.00
N GLU A 82 16.90 8.81 39.60
CA GLU A 82 15.51 9.09 39.21
C GLU A 82 15.39 9.58 37.77
N LEU A 83 16.28 10.44 37.31
CA LEU A 83 16.31 10.90 35.91
C LEU A 83 16.65 9.75 34.96
N THR A 84 17.59 8.86 35.35
CA THR A 84 17.90 7.66 34.54
C THR A 84 16.71 6.69 34.47
N GLN A 85 15.99 6.52 35.57
CA GLN A 85 14.74 5.74 35.58
C GLN A 85 13.64 6.37 34.72
N MET A 86 13.52 7.70 34.73
CA MET A 86 12.58 8.41 33.86
C MET A 86 12.95 8.23 32.37
N ASP A 87 14.22 8.20 32.02
CA ASP A 87 14.64 7.97 30.61
C ASP A 87 14.23 6.57 30.14
N LEU A 88 14.44 5.54 30.95
CA LEU A 88 13.97 4.19 30.65
C LEU A 88 12.46 4.17 30.48
N THR A 89 11.73 4.83 31.37
CA THR A 89 10.27 4.92 31.29
C THR A 89 9.82 5.59 29.98
N LYS A 90 10.46 6.70 29.60
CA LYS A 90 10.19 7.40 28.34
C LYS A 90 10.48 6.51 27.12
N ALA A 91 11.63 5.82 27.12
CA ALA A 91 12.00 4.92 26.05
C ALA A 91 10.95 3.78 25.87
N ARG A 92 10.51 3.17 26.97
CA ARG A 92 9.45 2.13 26.99
C ARG A 92 8.12 2.65 26.48
N ILE A 93 7.69 3.84 26.92
CA ILE A 93 6.45 4.48 26.45
C ILE A 93 6.53 4.73 24.95
N ASN A 94 7.64 5.27 24.46
CA ASN A 94 7.81 5.55 23.03
C ASN A 94 7.79 4.25 22.20
N TYR A 95 8.55 3.24 22.59
CA TYR A 95 8.54 1.94 21.91
C TYR A 95 7.14 1.31 21.86
N ASN A 96 6.46 1.27 23.02
CA ASN A 96 5.12 0.67 23.09
C ASN A 96 4.08 1.50 22.31
N GLY A 97 4.20 2.82 22.32
CA GLY A 97 3.33 3.73 21.56
C GLY A 97 3.46 3.50 20.05
N VAL A 98 4.68 3.48 19.53
CA VAL A 98 4.94 3.21 18.10
C VAL A 98 4.50 1.81 17.71
N LYS A 99 4.77 0.80 18.53
CA LYS A 99 4.29 -0.58 18.33
C LYS A 99 2.76 -0.67 18.23
N ALA A 100 2.06 0.04 19.10
CA ALA A 100 0.60 0.10 19.07
C ALA A 100 0.07 0.83 17.83
N ASN A 101 0.73 1.92 17.43
CA ASN A 101 0.40 2.67 16.22
C ASN A 101 0.62 1.82 14.96
N LEU A 102 1.72 1.08 14.87
CA LEU A 102 1.96 0.16 13.75
C LEU A 102 0.84 -0.89 13.64
N LYS A 103 0.46 -1.54 14.75
CA LYS A 103 -0.67 -2.48 14.76
C LYS A 103 -1.95 -1.82 14.26
N LYS A 104 -2.29 -0.65 14.78
CA LYS A 104 -3.49 0.11 14.38
C LYS A 104 -3.46 0.43 12.89
N GLU A 105 -2.32 0.80 12.36
CA GLU A 105 -2.12 1.13 10.95
C GLU A 105 -2.34 -0.10 10.06
N ILE A 106 -1.77 -1.26 10.40
CA ILE A 106 -1.97 -2.52 9.69
C ILE A 106 -3.45 -2.89 9.63
N TYR A 107 -4.16 -2.83 10.77
CA TYR A 107 -5.61 -3.10 10.81
C TYR A 107 -6.43 -2.09 9.99
N SER A 108 -6.02 -0.83 9.98
CA SER A 108 -6.68 0.22 9.19
C SER A 108 -6.51 -0.04 7.69
N ARG A 109 -5.28 -0.33 7.25
CA ARG A 109 -4.97 -0.65 5.85
C ARG A 109 -5.63 -1.93 5.37
N TYR A 110 -5.71 -2.94 6.22
CA TYR A 110 -6.46 -4.16 5.90
C TYR A 110 -7.94 -3.89 5.64
N ARG A 111 -8.57 -3.06 6.47
CA ARG A 111 -9.97 -2.64 6.24
C ARG A 111 -10.14 -1.85 4.94
N GLN A 112 -9.18 -0.97 4.61
CA GLN A 112 -9.17 -0.26 3.34
C GLN A 112 -9.02 -1.22 2.16
N LEU A 113 -8.15 -2.24 2.29
CA LEU A 113 -7.98 -3.27 1.26
C LEU A 113 -9.29 -4.01 1.01
N LYS A 114 -9.99 -4.44 2.06
CA LYS A 114 -11.33 -5.07 1.97
C LYS A 114 -12.37 -4.16 1.31
N GLN A 115 -12.32 -2.85 1.60
CA GLN A 115 -13.22 -1.90 0.93
C GLN A 115 -12.93 -1.77 -0.56
N ILE A 116 -11.64 -1.78 -0.94
CA ILE A 116 -11.26 -1.76 -2.36
C ILE A 116 -11.73 -3.05 -3.05
N GLU A 117 -11.59 -4.22 -2.43
CA GLU A 117 -12.08 -5.50 -2.96
C GLU A 117 -13.58 -5.49 -3.21
N TYR A 118 -14.34 -4.99 -2.25
CA TYR A 118 -15.79 -4.82 -2.43
C TYR A 118 -16.12 -3.91 -3.62
N ASN A 119 -15.40 -2.79 -3.76
CA ASN A 119 -15.60 -1.88 -4.88
C ASN A 119 -15.22 -2.52 -6.23
N ILE A 120 -14.18 -3.34 -6.27
CA ILE A 120 -13.77 -4.10 -7.45
C ILE A 120 -14.90 -5.05 -7.87
N GLU A 121 -15.48 -5.79 -6.93
CA GLU A 121 -16.58 -6.73 -7.20
C GLU A 121 -17.81 -6.00 -7.77
N MET A 122 -18.23 -4.92 -7.14
CA MET A 122 -19.33 -4.09 -7.62
C MET A 122 -19.09 -3.55 -9.04
N ARG A 123 -17.84 -3.17 -9.36
CA ARG A 123 -17.51 -2.68 -10.71
C ARG A 123 -17.44 -3.80 -11.74
N LYS A 124 -17.04 -5.01 -11.35
CA LYS A 124 -17.10 -6.19 -12.24
C LYS A 124 -18.54 -6.52 -12.61
N GLU A 125 -19.45 -6.59 -11.63
CA GLU A 125 -20.88 -6.82 -11.88
C GLU A 125 -21.49 -5.73 -12.80
N GLN A 126 -21.12 -4.47 -12.55
CA GLN A 126 -21.54 -3.35 -13.41
C GLN A 126 -21.02 -3.51 -14.85
N LYS A 127 -19.77 -3.93 -15.03
CA LYS A 127 -19.17 -4.17 -16.35
C LYS A 127 -19.87 -5.30 -17.09
N GLU A 128 -20.18 -6.40 -16.40
CA GLU A 128 -20.92 -7.53 -16.98
C GLU A 128 -22.33 -7.10 -17.45
N SER A 129 -23.04 -6.32 -16.62
CA SER A 129 -24.35 -5.76 -16.99
C SER A 129 -24.26 -4.84 -18.22
N LEU A 130 -23.23 -3.98 -18.28
CA LEU A 130 -22.98 -3.10 -19.43
C LEU A 130 -22.66 -3.90 -20.69
N SER A 131 -21.87 -4.97 -20.59
CA SER A 131 -21.54 -5.84 -21.72
C SER A 131 -22.79 -6.45 -22.33
N ALA A 132 -23.70 -7.00 -21.52
CA ALA A 132 -24.98 -7.53 -21.98
C ALA A 132 -25.85 -6.46 -22.65
N ASN A 133 -25.88 -5.25 -22.11
CA ASN A 133 -26.59 -4.12 -22.70
C ASN A 133 -25.97 -3.67 -24.03
N ILE A 134 -24.64 -3.69 -24.18
CA ILE A 134 -23.95 -3.36 -25.43
C ILE A 134 -24.33 -4.32 -26.54
N ASP A 135 -24.40 -5.63 -26.27
CA ASP A 135 -24.77 -6.63 -27.23
C ASP A 135 -26.25 -6.43 -27.72
N THR A 136 -27.13 -6.09 -26.77
CA THR A 136 -28.52 -5.73 -27.10
C THR A 136 -28.56 -4.46 -27.94
N MET A 137 -27.85 -3.41 -27.58
CA MET A 137 -27.82 -2.12 -28.29
C MET A 137 -27.21 -2.26 -29.69
N ARG A 138 -26.19 -3.09 -29.88
CA ARG A 138 -25.64 -3.42 -31.21
C ARG A 138 -26.69 -4.07 -32.10
N THR A 139 -27.42 -5.06 -31.59
CA THR A 139 -28.49 -5.72 -32.32
C THR A 139 -29.60 -4.74 -32.75
N LEU A 140 -29.99 -3.83 -31.87
CA LEU A 140 -31.01 -2.81 -32.17
C LEU A 140 -30.48 -1.73 -33.14
N TYR A 141 -29.22 -1.38 -33.07
CA TYR A 141 -28.57 -0.48 -34.02
C TYR A 141 -28.52 -1.11 -35.43
N ASP A 142 -28.13 -2.38 -35.54
CA ASP A 142 -28.06 -3.11 -36.81
C ASP A 142 -29.44 -3.29 -37.42
N ALA A 143 -30.48 -3.42 -36.61
CA ALA A 143 -31.86 -3.43 -37.02
C ALA A 143 -32.44 -2.04 -37.38
N GLY A 144 -31.68 -0.99 -37.26
CA GLY A 144 -32.10 0.40 -37.54
C GLY A 144 -33.07 1.00 -36.50
N VAL A 145 -33.23 0.37 -35.33
CA VAL A 145 -34.14 0.78 -34.25
C VAL A 145 -33.48 1.82 -33.33
N GLN A 146 -32.18 1.72 -33.14
CA GLN A 146 -31.42 2.62 -32.27
C GLN A 146 -30.43 3.50 -33.04
N SER A 147 -30.11 4.66 -32.47
CA SER A 147 -29.14 5.59 -33.08
C SER A 147 -27.69 5.19 -32.75
N LYS A 148 -26.76 5.59 -33.62
CA LYS A 148 -25.32 5.44 -33.37
C LYS A 148 -24.87 6.12 -32.08
N GLN A 149 -25.46 7.29 -31.79
CA GLN A 149 -25.16 8.04 -30.56
C GLN A 149 -25.52 7.23 -29.32
N ALA A 150 -26.66 6.55 -29.28
CA ALA A 150 -27.07 5.73 -28.15
C ALA A 150 -26.11 4.54 -27.91
N LEU A 151 -25.59 3.95 -28.98
CA LEU A 151 -24.58 2.90 -28.90
C LEU A 151 -23.23 3.45 -28.40
N GLU A 152 -22.80 4.62 -28.89
CA GLU A 152 -21.57 5.27 -28.44
C GLU A 152 -21.62 5.65 -26.98
N GLU A 153 -22.74 6.15 -26.45
CA GLU A 153 -22.92 6.49 -25.03
C GLU A 153 -22.76 5.27 -24.11
N ILE A 154 -23.26 4.10 -24.49
CA ILE A 154 -23.11 2.90 -23.66
C ILE A 154 -21.69 2.32 -23.71
N LEU A 155 -21.02 2.42 -24.88
CA LEU A 155 -19.62 2.05 -25.03
C LEU A 155 -18.70 2.95 -24.20
N GLU A 156 -19.00 4.24 -24.10
CA GLU A 156 -18.22 5.17 -23.27
C GLU A 156 -18.38 4.84 -21.79
N LYS A 157 -19.58 4.50 -21.32
CA LYS A 157 -19.81 4.04 -19.95
C LYS A 157 -19.02 2.76 -19.63
N GLU A 158 -18.94 1.82 -20.57
CA GLU A 158 -18.15 0.60 -20.38
C GLU A 158 -16.65 0.92 -20.25
N ARG A 159 -16.12 1.83 -21.08
CA ARG A 159 -14.73 2.30 -21.00
C ARG A 159 -14.45 2.96 -19.65
N GLU A 160 -15.37 3.80 -19.16
CA GLU A 160 -15.24 4.45 -17.86
C GLU A 160 -15.16 3.42 -16.73
N VAL A 161 -16.06 2.43 -16.72
CA VAL A 161 -16.05 1.36 -15.70
C VAL A 161 -14.77 0.52 -15.79
N SER A 162 -14.31 0.21 -17.01
CA SER A 162 -13.05 -0.51 -17.23
C SER A 162 -11.84 0.26 -16.71
N PHE A 163 -11.80 1.59 -16.90
CA PHE A 163 -10.76 2.44 -16.34
C PHE A 163 -10.81 2.51 -14.81
N GLN A 164 -12.01 2.60 -14.23
CA GLN A 164 -12.21 2.56 -12.78
C GLN A 164 -11.72 1.23 -12.18
N LEU A 165 -12.01 0.10 -12.84
CA LEU A 165 -11.50 -1.21 -12.43
C LEU A 165 -9.97 -1.27 -12.45
N LEU A 166 -9.33 -0.75 -13.49
CA LEU A 166 -7.87 -0.67 -13.57
C LEU A 166 -7.29 0.14 -12.42
N THR A 167 -7.89 1.30 -12.13
CA THR A 167 -7.47 2.18 -11.03
C THR A 167 -7.62 1.50 -9.67
N LEU A 168 -8.73 0.81 -9.43
CA LEU A 168 -8.96 0.06 -8.19
C LEU A 168 -7.99 -1.10 -8.03
N ASN A 169 -7.70 -1.86 -9.09
CA ASN A 169 -6.72 -2.94 -9.06
C ASN A 169 -5.31 -2.41 -8.75
N ASN A 170 -4.91 -1.28 -9.32
CA ASN A 170 -3.64 -0.64 -9.01
C ASN A 170 -3.57 -0.20 -7.53
N SER A 171 -4.64 0.42 -7.03
CA SER A 171 -4.73 0.84 -5.63
C SER A 171 -4.70 -0.36 -4.67
N HIS A 172 -5.37 -1.46 -5.03
CA HIS A 172 -5.34 -2.73 -4.28
C HIS A 172 -3.91 -3.27 -4.18
N SER A 173 -3.20 -3.36 -5.30
CA SER A 173 -1.82 -3.88 -5.33
C SER A 173 -0.84 -3.01 -4.55
N GLN A 174 -0.97 -1.68 -4.67
CA GLN A 174 -0.16 -0.73 -3.90
C GLN A 174 -0.42 -0.88 -2.39
N LEU A 175 -1.69 -0.92 -1.99
CA LEU A 175 -2.05 -1.03 -0.58
C LEU A 175 -1.63 -2.38 0.01
N ARG A 176 -1.72 -3.47 -0.77
CA ARG A 176 -1.23 -4.78 -0.37
C ARG A 176 0.29 -4.78 -0.16
N ALA A 177 1.06 -4.20 -1.08
CA ALA A 177 2.52 -4.08 -0.93
C ALA A 177 2.92 -3.30 0.32
N ILE A 178 2.20 -2.21 0.63
CA ILE A 178 2.41 -1.43 1.86
C ILE A 178 1.98 -2.21 3.10
N LEU A 179 0.96 -3.06 3.01
CA LEU A 179 0.51 -3.91 4.11
C LEU A 179 1.54 -5.00 4.42
N GLU A 180 2.13 -5.61 3.39
CA GLU A 180 3.21 -6.61 3.52
C GLU A 180 4.49 -5.99 4.11
N LYS A 181 4.78 -4.72 3.74
CA LYS A 181 5.99 -4.00 4.20
C LYS A 181 5.62 -2.59 4.69
N PRO A 182 5.07 -2.47 5.92
CA PRO A 182 4.56 -1.19 6.44
C PRO A 182 5.60 -0.08 6.49
N TYR A 183 6.89 -0.41 6.62
CA TYR A 183 7.99 0.54 6.63
C TYR A 183 8.21 1.28 5.29
N LEU A 184 7.61 0.81 4.18
CA LEU A 184 7.64 1.52 2.88
C LEU A 184 6.80 2.81 2.89
N ALA A 185 5.80 2.91 3.78
CA ALA A 185 4.99 4.10 3.96
C ALA A 185 4.72 4.33 5.46
N PRO A 186 5.74 4.76 6.22
CA PRO A 186 5.69 4.81 7.68
C PRO A 186 4.88 6.03 8.19
N THR A 187 3.59 5.85 8.42
CA THR A 187 2.72 6.86 9.05
C THR A 187 2.61 6.69 10.57
N TYR A 188 3.06 5.56 11.10
CA TYR A 188 2.99 5.17 12.52
C TYR A 188 4.13 5.73 13.40
N MET A 189 5.16 6.33 12.78
CA MET A 189 6.35 6.81 13.50
C MET A 189 6.10 8.05 14.37
N THR A 190 5.03 8.79 14.12
CA THR A 190 4.65 9.94 14.92
C THR A 190 3.84 9.53 16.13
N VAL A 191 4.45 9.60 17.31
CA VAL A 191 3.69 9.57 18.57
C VAL A 191 3.09 10.97 18.74
N THR A 192 1.77 11.08 18.54
CA THR A 192 1.04 12.30 18.93
C THR A 192 1.17 12.43 20.46
N GLN A 193 1.91 13.45 20.90
CA GLN A 193 2.05 13.81 22.31
C GLN A 193 0.72 14.34 22.85
#